data_7697e425aa1e718617ba5f48c67d466d
#
_entry.id   7697e425aa1e718617ba5f48c67d466d
#
_cell.length_a   1.000
_cell.length_b   1.000
_cell.length_c   1.000
_cell.angle_alpha   90.00
_cell.angle_beta   90.00
_cell.angle_gamma   90.00
#
_symmetry.space_group_name_H-M   'P 1'
#
loop_
_entity.id
_entity.type
_entity.pdbx_description
1 polymer ?
#
loop_
_entity_poly.entity_id
_entity_poly.type
_entity_poly.pdbx_seq_one_letter_code
_entity_poly.pdbx_strand_id
1 'polypeptide(L)'
;MINEQASRYLSATIAVAGIMFAASPAAALTCSQLATNFHRPNTTITTAQTVPAGTFVTPTVPPQTITGLPQFCRVAGFTTPTSDSHIGFEVWMPETGWNSKYLQAGCGGFCGSISYRGLAEPLRRGYATAATDDGHQASGIDASWAVGHPEKVIDFGYRALKETTDVAKDIIMAFNLGTSPRRSYFMGCSDGGREALMEAQRYPHDFDGIVAGSPANYWTHLFTGFVWDQKALAATASGDLSQADLNVVSNAMLAQCAGHDGGLSTDQFLNNPRVCRFNPETLPLAADKIEAVKKIFAGPPGIFPGYRVGGDEASNPANWPVWLTDSGNPALGLQGLFGDNYFKYIVFPNSGWTPDTFSIADNAHQADVRTGAILNAIDPNLRPFKLHGGKLIQYVGWGDTAISPENDINYYHAVTRVIGGHEDTREFYRLFMVPGMAHCGGGPGANAFGQGANGPNPADAADDILTALDRWIEYRVAPDQIVATKYVNDDPTQGIAFQRPLCPFPQFAKYKGTGSTTSAASFACVRPDHDDRHDDDHDKEASNR
;
A
#
# COMPACT_ATOMS: atom_id res chain seq x y z
N MET A 1 52.12 -4.30 -83.46
CA MET A 1 51.26 -3.23 -83.95
C MET A 1 49.98 -3.31 -83.11
N ILE A 2 49.97 -2.78 -81.92
CA ILE A 2 48.80 -2.67 -81.11
C ILE A 2 48.92 -1.33 -80.37
N ASN A 3 47.92 -0.49 -80.52
CA ASN A 3 47.88 0.89 -80.11
C ASN A 3 47.29 0.96 -78.66
N GLU A 4 48.03 1.53 -77.73
CA GLU A 4 47.56 1.86 -76.38
C GLU A 4 46.96 3.26 -76.39
N GLN A 5 45.68 3.37 -76.02
CA GLN A 5 45.06 4.64 -75.63
C GLN A 5 44.80 4.62 -74.12
N ALA A 6 45.53 5.44 -73.39
CA ALA A 6 45.34 5.68 -72.00
C ALA A 6 44.17 6.69 -71.75
N SER A 7 43.10 6.24 -71.08
CA SER A 7 42.01 7.09 -70.66
C SER A 7 42.34 7.65 -69.27
N ARG A 8 42.39 8.99 -69.09
CA ARG A 8 42.57 9.70 -67.84
C ARG A 8 41.19 9.94 -67.18
N TYR A 9 40.92 9.27 -66.12
CA TYR A 9 39.78 9.63 -65.24
C TYR A 9 40.19 10.73 -64.24
N LEU A 10 39.53 11.89 -64.33
CA LEU A 10 39.60 12.97 -63.33
C LEU A 10 38.67 12.60 -62.21
N SER A 11 39.22 12.28 -61.04
CA SER A 11 38.42 12.09 -59.81
C SER A 11 38.18 13.46 -59.13
N ALA A 12 36.97 13.94 -59.22
CA ALA A 12 36.53 15.13 -58.43
C ALA A 12 36.16 14.69 -57.02
N THR A 13 36.97 15.03 -56.04
CA THR A 13 36.68 14.84 -54.60
C THR A 13 35.77 15.96 -54.16
N ILE A 14 34.48 15.66 -53.91
CA ILE A 14 33.56 16.59 -53.27
C ILE A 14 33.80 16.49 -51.75
N ALA A 15 34.41 17.49 -51.15
CA ALA A 15 34.49 17.64 -49.71
C ALA A 15 33.13 18.10 -49.14
N VAL A 16 32.36 17.19 -48.54
CA VAL A 16 31.17 17.53 -47.79
C VAL A 16 31.64 18.01 -46.40
N ALA A 17 31.62 19.32 -46.19
CA ALA A 17 31.80 19.90 -44.86
C ALA A 17 30.57 19.59 -44.02
N GLY A 18 30.66 18.56 -43.19
CA GLY A 18 29.64 18.24 -42.15
C GLY A 18 29.64 19.34 -41.09
N ILE A 19 28.61 20.17 -41.07
CA ILE A 19 28.35 21.08 -39.94
C ILE A 19 27.87 20.19 -38.79
N MET A 20 28.80 19.87 -37.88
CA MET A 20 28.42 19.29 -36.57
C MET A 20 27.74 20.40 -35.75
N PHE A 21 26.43 20.37 -35.66
CA PHE A 21 25.73 21.11 -34.62
C PHE A 21 26.11 20.43 -33.27
N ALA A 22 27.01 21.03 -32.54
CA ALA A 22 27.20 20.71 -31.14
C ALA A 22 25.90 21.08 -30.42
N ALA A 23 25.11 20.07 -30.09
CA ALA A 23 23.99 20.28 -29.16
C ALA A 23 24.60 20.82 -27.86
N SER A 24 24.32 22.07 -27.52
CA SER A 24 24.65 22.59 -26.19
C SER A 24 24.01 21.67 -25.17
N PRO A 25 24.74 21.27 -24.12
CA PRO A 25 24.13 20.49 -23.05
C PRO A 25 22.95 21.31 -22.50
N ALA A 26 21.78 20.68 -22.38
CA ALA A 26 20.63 21.32 -21.76
C ALA A 26 21.06 21.79 -20.37
N ALA A 27 20.97 23.10 -20.11
CA ALA A 27 21.22 23.62 -18.76
C ALA A 27 20.08 23.16 -17.85
N ALA A 28 20.40 22.74 -16.60
CA ALA A 28 19.37 22.48 -15.60
C ALA A 28 18.46 23.69 -15.44
N LEU A 29 17.17 23.42 -15.33
CA LEU A 29 16.22 24.46 -14.93
C LEU A 29 16.37 24.72 -13.44
N THR A 30 16.45 25.97 -13.03
CA THR A 30 16.29 26.32 -11.61
C THR A 30 14.86 26.02 -11.17
N CYS A 31 14.63 25.88 -9.88
CA CYS A 31 13.29 25.59 -9.35
C CYS A 31 12.23 26.57 -9.91
N SER A 32 12.51 27.87 -9.86
CA SER A 32 11.58 28.89 -10.38
C SER A 32 11.38 28.83 -11.90
N GLN A 33 12.39 28.40 -12.67
CA GLN A 33 12.28 28.26 -14.11
C GLN A 33 11.39 27.09 -14.54
N LEU A 34 11.16 26.08 -13.67
CA LEU A 34 10.24 24.98 -13.97
C LEU A 34 8.82 25.49 -14.24
N ALA A 35 8.37 26.54 -13.56
CA ALA A 35 7.03 27.11 -13.78
C ALA A 35 6.81 27.64 -15.20
N THR A 36 7.87 28.12 -15.88
CA THR A 36 7.76 28.80 -17.18
C THR A 36 8.37 28.01 -18.32
N ASN A 37 9.37 27.18 -18.05
CA ASN A 37 10.18 26.54 -19.10
C ASN A 37 9.98 25.02 -19.17
N PHE A 38 9.27 24.42 -18.21
CA PHE A 38 8.85 23.02 -18.29
C PHE A 38 7.57 22.93 -19.11
N HIS A 39 7.59 22.15 -20.18
CA HIS A 39 6.45 21.96 -21.06
C HIS A 39 6.19 20.47 -21.28
N ARG A 40 5.01 20.02 -20.92
CA ARG A 40 4.48 18.69 -21.20
C ARG A 40 3.02 18.84 -21.65
N PRO A 41 2.57 18.10 -22.67
CA PRO A 41 1.17 18.13 -23.09
C PRO A 41 0.22 17.85 -21.91
N ASN A 42 -0.91 18.55 -21.89
CA ASN A 42 -1.96 18.43 -20.87
C ASN A 42 -1.51 18.71 -19.42
N THR A 43 -0.31 19.25 -19.21
CA THR A 43 0.25 19.51 -17.87
C THR A 43 0.41 20.99 -17.63
N THR A 44 -0.01 21.44 -16.45
CA THR A 44 0.15 22.83 -15.99
C THR A 44 0.87 22.84 -14.65
N ILE A 45 1.99 23.55 -14.56
CA ILE A 45 2.68 23.83 -13.30
C ILE A 45 2.05 25.07 -12.68
N THR A 46 1.50 24.96 -11.48
CA THR A 46 0.89 26.07 -10.74
C THR A 46 1.84 26.70 -9.73
N THR A 47 2.81 25.91 -9.25
CA THR A 47 3.81 26.34 -8.28
C THR A 47 5.15 25.72 -8.60
N ALA A 48 6.22 26.49 -8.61
CA ALA A 48 7.59 26.01 -8.60
C ALA A 48 8.43 26.96 -7.75
N GLN A 49 8.78 26.54 -6.54
CA GLN A 49 9.47 27.41 -5.58
C GLN A 49 10.43 26.63 -4.68
N THR A 50 11.55 27.23 -4.35
CA THR A 50 12.45 26.72 -3.32
C THR A 50 11.82 26.91 -1.94
N VAL A 51 11.72 25.82 -1.18
CA VAL A 51 11.32 25.82 0.22
C VAL A 51 12.59 25.71 1.08
N PRO A 52 12.84 26.66 2.00
CA PRO A 52 14.02 26.62 2.88
C PRO A 52 14.02 25.37 3.77
N ALA A 53 15.23 24.94 4.18
CA ALA A 53 15.36 23.89 5.16
C ALA A 53 14.64 24.23 6.48
N GLY A 54 14.03 23.22 7.11
CA GLY A 54 13.35 23.38 8.40
C GLY A 54 11.91 22.94 8.36
N THR A 55 10.97 23.88 8.34
CA THR A 55 9.53 23.63 8.49
C THR A 55 8.76 24.00 7.23
N PHE A 56 7.86 23.13 6.82
CA PHE A 56 6.87 23.36 5.77
C PHE A 56 5.45 23.25 6.34
N VAL A 57 4.62 24.23 6.04
CA VAL A 57 3.19 24.23 6.35
C VAL A 57 2.43 23.87 5.08
N THR A 58 1.66 22.79 5.11
CA THR A 58 0.93 22.31 3.94
C THR A 58 -0.21 23.26 3.55
N PRO A 59 -0.58 23.34 2.26
CA PRO A 59 -1.74 24.12 1.81
C PRO A 59 -3.09 23.42 2.05
N THR A 60 -3.16 22.46 2.96
CA THR A 60 -4.39 21.73 3.31
C THR A 60 -5.25 22.48 4.32
N VAL A 61 -6.51 22.07 4.45
CA VAL A 61 -7.42 22.60 5.47
C VAL A 61 -7.91 21.41 6.33
N PRO A 62 -7.53 21.34 7.61
CA PRO A 62 -6.59 22.23 8.31
C PRO A 62 -5.14 22.04 7.81
N PRO A 63 -4.29 23.08 7.94
CA PRO A 63 -2.89 22.98 7.56
C PRO A 63 -2.13 22.03 8.49
N GLN A 64 -1.18 21.29 7.93
CA GLN A 64 -0.28 20.42 8.68
C GLN A 64 1.11 21.05 8.73
N THR A 65 1.81 20.89 9.84
CA THR A 65 3.20 21.33 10.00
C THR A 65 4.14 20.14 9.91
N ILE A 66 5.07 20.18 8.96
CA ILE A 66 6.09 19.16 8.73
C ILE A 66 7.45 19.79 9.02
N THR A 67 8.21 19.15 9.91
CA THR A 67 9.50 19.67 10.38
C THR A 67 10.67 18.82 9.91
N GLY A 68 11.91 19.35 10.04
CA GLY A 68 13.13 18.59 9.76
C GLY A 68 13.36 18.30 8.27
N LEU A 69 12.82 19.13 7.38
CA LEU A 69 13.04 18.98 5.94
C LEU A 69 14.37 19.60 5.49
N PRO A 70 15.07 19.02 4.50
CA PRO A 70 16.15 19.72 3.81
C PRO A 70 15.58 20.87 2.98
N GLN A 71 16.43 21.75 2.45
CA GLN A 71 16.01 22.69 1.40
C GLN A 71 15.64 21.90 0.14
N PHE A 72 14.48 22.21 -0.45
CA PHE A 72 13.99 21.48 -1.62
C PHE A 72 13.22 22.38 -2.60
N CYS A 73 13.22 21.98 -3.85
CA CYS A 73 12.33 22.54 -4.87
C CYS A 73 10.97 21.87 -4.79
N ARG A 74 9.92 22.63 -4.47
CA ARG A 74 8.53 22.19 -4.50
C ARG A 74 7.93 22.57 -5.85
N VAL A 75 7.42 21.58 -6.58
CA VAL A 75 6.64 21.75 -7.79
C VAL A 75 5.25 21.19 -7.56
N ALA A 76 4.22 22.01 -7.80
CA ALA A 76 2.83 21.57 -7.77
C ALA A 76 2.16 21.92 -9.11
N GLY A 77 1.22 21.08 -9.52
CA GLY A 77 0.50 21.25 -10.77
C GLY A 77 -0.61 20.24 -10.95
N PHE A 78 -1.12 20.18 -12.15
CA PHE A 78 -2.13 19.18 -12.54
C PHE A 78 -1.95 18.75 -13.99
N THR A 79 -2.46 17.57 -14.31
CA THR A 79 -2.58 17.09 -15.69
C THR A 79 -4.04 16.78 -16.04
N THR A 80 -4.41 17.02 -17.31
CA THR A 80 -5.79 16.86 -17.82
C THR A 80 -5.78 15.95 -19.04
N PRO A 81 -5.53 14.63 -18.88
CA PRO A 81 -5.45 13.68 -19.99
C PRO A 81 -6.77 13.54 -20.75
N THR A 82 -7.90 13.82 -20.11
CA THR A 82 -9.23 13.91 -20.75
C THR A 82 -9.93 15.20 -20.32
N SER A 83 -11.06 15.53 -20.96
CA SER A 83 -11.85 16.71 -20.62
C SER A 83 -12.51 16.65 -19.24
N ASP A 84 -12.64 15.46 -18.65
CA ASP A 84 -13.20 15.23 -17.31
C ASP A 84 -12.13 14.98 -16.25
N SER A 85 -10.87 14.78 -16.65
CA SER A 85 -9.73 14.55 -15.76
C SER A 85 -9.14 15.86 -15.23
N HIS A 86 -8.79 15.86 -13.95
CA HIS A 86 -8.00 16.89 -13.31
C HIS A 86 -7.15 16.27 -12.22
N ILE A 87 -5.99 15.77 -12.60
CA ILE A 87 -5.09 15.00 -11.72
C ILE A 87 -4.07 15.96 -11.11
N GLY A 88 -4.25 16.32 -9.86
CA GLY A 88 -3.30 17.13 -9.10
C GLY A 88 -2.08 16.31 -8.68
N PHE A 89 -0.90 16.95 -8.72
CA PHE A 89 0.34 16.33 -8.27
C PHE A 89 1.25 17.32 -7.55
N GLU A 90 2.12 16.78 -6.71
CA GLU A 90 3.30 17.50 -6.20
C GLU A 90 4.57 16.68 -6.39
N VAL A 91 5.66 17.37 -6.74
CA VAL A 91 7.01 16.80 -6.86
C VAL A 91 7.96 17.63 -5.99
N TRP A 92 8.63 16.95 -5.05
CA TRP A 92 9.61 17.58 -4.17
C TRP A 92 11.01 17.04 -4.46
N MET A 93 11.97 17.91 -4.72
CA MET A 93 13.32 17.54 -5.11
C MET A 93 14.32 18.20 -4.16
N PRO A 94 15.24 17.45 -3.50
CA PRO A 94 16.27 18.07 -2.68
C PRO A 94 17.15 18.96 -3.57
N GLU A 95 17.42 20.19 -3.13
CA GLU A 95 18.31 21.12 -3.85
C GLU A 95 19.78 20.70 -3.77
N THR A 96 20.13 19.93 -2.75
CA THR A 96 21.45 19.33 -2.57
C THR A 96 21.33 17.93 -1.98
N GLY A 97 22.29 17.06 -2.28
CA GLY A 97 22.31 15.71 -1.71
C GLY A 97 21.28 14.74 -2.29
N TRP A 98 20.78 14.99 -3.49
CA TRP A 98 19.94 14.01 -4.17
C TRP A 98 20.69 12.69 -4.36
N ASN A 99 20.07 11.60 -3.90
CA ASN A 99 20.67 10.25 -3.95
C ASN A 99 20.47 9.53 -5.31
N SER A 100 20.01 10.26 -6.33
CA SER A 100 19.65 9.76 -7.67
C SER A 100 18.49 8.76 -7.66
N LYS A 101 17.62 8.82 -6.66
CA LYS A 101 16.44 7.97 -6.52
C LYS A 101 15.18 8.79 -6.52
N TYR A 102 14.09 8.15 -6.95
CA TYR A 102 12.74 8.69 -6.95
C TYR A 102 11.84 7.78 -6.12
N LEU A 103 10.91 8.36 -5.36
CA LEU A 103 9.86 7.63 -4.67
C LEU A 103 8.51 8.31 -4.88
N GLN A 104 7.53 7.56 -5.38
CA GLN A 104 6.13 7.98 -5.41
C GLN A 104 5.40 7.43 -4.19
N ALA A 105 4.71 8.31 -3.48
CA ALA A 105 3.92 7.96 -2.32
C ALA A 105 2.46 7.75 -2.71
N GLY A 106 1.89 6.63 -2.29
CA GLY A 106 0.46 6.36 -2.42
C GLY A 106 -0.40 7.13 -1.42
N CYS A 107 -1.70 7.09 -1.63
CA CYS A 107 -2.70 7.75 -0.79
C CYS A 107 -3.47 6.77 0.11
N GLY A 108 -4.66 7.14 0.61
CA GLY A 108 -5.51 6.29 1.46
C GLY A 108 -6.99 6.60 1.33
N GLY A 109 -7.82 5.61 1.63
CA GLY A 109 -9.27 5.72 1.46
C GLY A 109 -9.67 5.88 0.00
N PHE A 110 -10.54 6.86 -0.30
CA PHE A 110 -10.83 7.28 -1.68
C PHE A 110 -9.90 8.40 -2.16
N CYS A 111 -8.72 8.57 -1.56
CA CYS A 111 -7.76 9.63 -1.89
C CYS A 111 -8.31 11.06 -1.79
N GLY A 112 -8.10 11.89 -2.81
CA GLY A 112 -8.63 13.26 -2.88
C GLY A 112 -7.73 14.32 -2.25
N SER A 113 -6.48 13.97 -1.89
CA SER A 113 -5.48 14.92 -1.37
C SER A 113 -4.06 14.41 -1.52
N ILE A 114 -3.11 15.31 -1.61
CA ILE A 114 -1.67 15.00 -1.65
C ILE A 114 -1.20 14.41 -0.31
N SER A 115 -0.46 13.30 -0.36
CA SER A 115 0.16 12.67 0.81
C SER A 115 1.44 13.40 1.22
N TYR A 116 1.31 14.54 1.91
CA TYR A 116 2.47 15.37 2.29
C TYR A 116 3.47 14.67 3.21
N ARG A 117 3.00 13.79 4.11
CA ARG A 117 3.88 12.99 4.97
C ARG A 117 4.62 11.93 4.16
N GLY A 118 3.95 11.34 3.16
CA GLY A 118 4.54 10.40 2.22
C GLY A 118 5.65 11.05 1.37
N LEU A 119 5.52 12.34 1.03
CA LEU A 119 6.57 13.10 0.35
C LEU A 119 7.77 13.39 1.27
N ALA A 120 7.49 13.76 2.51
CA ALA A 120 8.48 14.30 3.44
C ALA A 120 9.52 13.27 3.90
N GLU A 121 9.09 12.06 4.20
CA GLU A 121 9.97 11.06 4.78
C GLU A 121 11.07 10.60 3.82
N PRO A 122 10.79 10.22 2.56
CA PRO A 122 11.87 9.90 1.62
C PRO A 122 12.69 11.13 1.21
N LEU A 123 12.09 12.33 1.20
CA LEU A 123 12.83 13.56 0.93
C LEU A 123 13.96 13.78 1.96
N ARG A 124 13.71 13.52 3.26
CA ARG A 124 14.75 13.57 4.31
C ARG A 124 15.91 12.62 4.05
N ARG A 125 15.65 11.54 3.31
CA ARG A 125 16.64 10.53 2.90
C ARG A 125 17.30 10.84 1.55
N GLY A 126 17.05 12.03 0.99
CA GLY A 126 17.62 12.49 -0.27
C GLY A 126 16.93 11.97 -1.53
N TYR A 127 15.75 11.37 -1.45
CA TYR A 127 14.95 11.02 -2.63
C TYR A 127 14.30 12.28 -3.22
N ALA A 128 14.14 12.31 -4.54
CA ALA A 128 13.09 13.08 -5.17
C ALA A 128 11.76 12.34 -4.96
N THR A 129 10.70 13.06 -4.61
CA THR A 129 9.43 12.43 -4.23
C THR A 129 8.25 13.02 -4.97
N ALA A 130 7.21 12.21 -5.22
CA ALA A 130 5.95 12.70 -5.79
C ALA A 130 4.74 12.04 -5.11
N ALA A 131 3.60 12.72 -5.18
CA ALA A 131 2.28 12.20 -4.79
C ALA A 131 1.20 12.86 -5.66
N THR A 132 0.05 12.21 -5.75
CA THR A 132 -1.13 12.68 -6.50
C THR A 132 -2.36 12.76 -5.59
N ASP A 133 -3.38 13.51 -6.02
CA ASP A 133 -4.72 13.53 -5.42
C ASP A 133 -5.67 12.52 -6.09
N ASP A 134 -5.16 11.73 -7.03
CA ASP A 134 -5.86 10.74 -7.82
C ASP A 134 -7.04 11.28 -8.67
N GLY A 135 -6.91 12.53 -9.11
CA GLY A 135 -7.81 13.14 -10.09
C GLY A 135 -9.04 13.82 -9.49
N HIS A 136 -9.08 14.01 -8.17
CA HIS A 136 -10.15 14.73 -7.51
C HIS A 136 -9.68 15.33 -6.17
N GLN A 137 -10.54 16.17 -5.58
CA GLN A 137 -10.30 16.73 -4.25
C GLN A 137 -11.51 16.46 -3.37
N ALA A 138 -11.30 15.68 -2.31
CA ALA A 138 -12.33 15.28 -1.34
C ALA A 138 -11.68 14.81 -0.03
N SER A 139 -12.49 14.51 0.98
CA SER A 139 -12.00 13.72 2.12
C SER A 139 -11.83 12.25 1.70
N GLY A 140 -10.90 11.54 2.33
CA GLY A 140 -10.62 10.14 1.98
C GLY A 140 -11.80 9.15 2.20
N ILE A 141 -12.91 9.58 2.79
CA ILE A 141 -14.13 8.77 2.96
C ILE A 141 -15.27 9.19 2.03
N ASP A 142 -15.12 10.27 1.27
CA ASP A 142 -16.15 10.79 0.37
C ASP A 142 -15.90 10.30 -1.07
N ALA A 143 -16.86 9.56 -1.63
CA ALA A 143 -16.84 9.10 -3.01
C ALA A 143 -17.84 9.86 -3.91
N SER A 144 -18.50 10.92 -3.42
CA SER A 144 -19.50 11.67 -4.18
C SER A 144 -18.96 12.35 -5.44
N TRP A 145 -17.65 12.57 -5.51
CA TRP A 145 -16.93 13.10 -6.67
C TRP A 145 -17.06 12.24 -7.94
N ALA A 146 -17.40 10.93 -7.78
CA ALA A 146 -17.52 9.99 -8.89
C ALA A 146 -18.83 10.17 -9.69
N VAL A 147 -19.85 10.82 -9.10
CA VAL A 147 -21.18 10.93 -9.70
C VAL A 147 -21.15 11.81 -10.96
N GLY A 148 -21.42 11.19 -12.12
CA GLY A 148 -21.36 11.88 -13.41
C GLY A 148 -19.94 12.07 -13.98
N HIS A 149 -18.91 11.52 -13.32
CA HIS A 149 -17.50 11.67 -13.68
C HIS A 149 -16.80 10.32 -13.88
N PRO A 150 -17.15 9.53 -14.93
CA PRO A 150 -16.57 8.20 -15.14
C PRO A 150 -15.05 8.23 -15.38
N GLU A 151 -14.52 9.31 -15.97
CA GLU A 151 -13.08 9.44 -16.17
C GLU A 151 -12.31 9.64 -14.86
N LYS A 152 -12.90 10.30 -13.87
CA LYS A 152 -12.30 10.41 -12.53
C LYS A 152 -12.23 9.07 -11.81
N VAL A 153 -13.19 8.17 -12.04
CA VAL A 153 -13.10 6.80 -11.51
C VAL A 153 -11.91 6.05 -12.14
N ILE A 154 -11.62 6.29 -13.42
CA ILE A 154 -10.46 5.73 -14.12
C ILE A 154 -9.17 6.39 -13.59
N ASP A 155 -9.17 7.70 -13.37
CA ASP A 155 -8.05 8.43 -12.76
C ASP A 155 -7.68 7.81 -11.42
N PHE A 156 -8.65 7.73 -10.50
CA PHE A 156 -8.53 7.10 -9.19
C PHE A 156 -8.08 5.64 -9.28
N GLY A 157 -8.60 4.89 -10.26
CA GLY A 157 -8.28 3.48 -10.42
C GLY A 157 -6.82 3.19 -10.77
N TYR A 158 -6.25 3.96 -11.69
CA TYR A 158 -4.88 3.71 -12.17
C TYR A 158 -4.25 4.83 -13.01
N ARG A 159 -5.03 5.71 -13.68
CA ARG A 159 -4.44 6.67 -14.63
C ARG A 159 -3.64 7.75 -13.93
N ALA A 160 -4.10 8.23 -12.77
CA ALA A 160 -3.41 9.25 -12.00
C ALA A 160 -2.01 8.80 -11.57
N LEU A 161 -1.84 7.52 -11.23
CA LEU A 161 -0.55 6.95 -10.89
C LEU A 161 0.46 7.11 -12.03
N LYS A 162 0.06 6.67 -13.22
CA LYS A 162 0.90 6.73 -14.43
C LYS A 162 1.24 8.16 -14.84
N GLU A 163 0.23 9.03 -14.92
CA GLU A 163 0.42 10.43 -15.28
C GLU A 163 1.37 11.14 -14.30
N THR A 164 1.20 10.90 -12.99
CA THR A 164 2.07 11.46 -11.96
C THR A 164 3.49 10.92 -12.07
N THR A 165 3.67 9.62 -12.28
CA THR A 165 4.99 8.99 -12.45
C THR A 165 5.74 9.61 -13.63
N ASP A 166 5.09 9.74 -14.78
CA ASP A 166 5.71 10.29 -15.97
C ASP A 166 6.07 11.77 -15.80
N VAL A 167 5.12 12.58 -15.31
CA VAL A 167 5.35 14.01 -15.06
C VAL A 167 6.47 14.21 -14.04
N ALA A 168 6.47 13.43 -12.94
CA ALA A 168 7.50 13.55 -11.91
C ALA A 168 8.89 13.22 -12.45
N LYS A 169 9.03 12.12 -13.21
CA LYS A 169 10.31 11.76 -13.83
C LYS A 169 10.81 12.82 -14.80
N ASP A 170 9.92 13.41 -15.61
CA ASP A 170 10.26 14.49 -16.54
C ASP A 170 10.70 15.77 -15.80
N ILE A 171 10.01 16.15 -14.71
CA ILE A 171 10.37 17.30 -13.87
C ILE A 171 11.72 17.08 -13.19
N ILE A 172 11.95 15.88 -12.62
CA ILE A 172 13.22 15.51 -11.98
C ILE A 172 14.38 15.59 -12.99
N MET A 173 14.17 15.07 -14.19
CA MET A 173 15.17 15.14 -15.27
C MET A 173 15.47 16.59 -15.68
N ALA A 174 14.44 17.42 -15.83
CA ALA A 174 14.61 18.83 -16.20
C ALA A 174 15.36 19.63 -15.10
N PHE A 175 15.14 19.31 -13.83
CA PHE A 175 15.82 19.94 -12.69
C PHE A 175 17.26 19.45 -12.51
N ASN A 176 17.56 18.20 -12.85
CA ASN A 176 18.85 17.55 -12.62
C ASN A 176 19.72 17.40 -13.90
N LEU A 177 19.85 18.46 -14.69
CA LEU A 177 20.75 18.49 -15.88
C LEU A 177 20.47 17.39 -16.91
N GLY A 178 19.23 16.98 -17.08
CA GLY A 178 18.86 15.88 -17.99
C GLY A 178 19.11 14.49 -17.41
N THR A 179 19.42 14.38 -16.12
CA THR A 179 19.67 13.11 -15.44
C THR A 179 18.37 12.52 -14.88
N SER A 180 17.97 11.35 -15.39
CA SER A 180 16.84 10.58 -14.85
C SER A 180 17.18 9.92 -13.50
N PRO A 181 16.19 9.61 -12.66
CA PRO A 181 16.41 8.76 -11.50
C PRO A 181 17.05 7.42 -11.89
N ARG A 182 18.09 7.02 -11.17
CA ARG A 182 18.73 5.72 -11.39
C ARG A 182 17.85 4.57 -10.88
N ARG A 183 17.07 4.84 -9.84
CA ARG A 183 16.10 3.91 -9.26
C ARG A 183 14.81 4.63 -8.94
N SER A 184 13.70 3.94 -9.15
CA SER A 184 12.35 4.41 -8.86
C SER A 184 11.66 3.46 -7.89
N TYR A 185 10.99 4.02 -6.88
CA TYR A 185 10.29 3.28 -5.84
C TYR A 185 8.85 3.76 -5.73
N PHE A 186 7.94 2.85 -5.39
CA PHE A 186 6.58 3.17 -4.98
C PHE A 186 6.36 2.66 -3.56
N MET A 187 5.69 3.44 -2.73
CA MET A 187 5.36 3.02 -1.37
C MET A 187 4.01 3.57 -0.95
N GLY A 188 3.11 2.67 -0.54
CA GLY A 188 1.79 3.06 -0.04
C GLY A 188 1.17 1.97 0.82
N CYS A 189 0.15 2.35 1.59
CA CYS A 189 -0.63 1.46 2.44
C CYS A 189 -2.12 1.67 2.20
N SER A 190 -2.96 0.65 2.44
CA SER A 190 -4.41 0.73 2.22
C SER A 190 -4.73 0.84 0.73
N ASP A 191 -5.41 1.91 0.31
CA ASP A 191 -5.52 2.23 -1.11
C ASP A 191 -4.15 2.41 -1.75
N GLY A 192 -3.20 3.07 -1.09
CA GLY A 192 -1.81 3.17 -1.55
C GLY A 192 -1.13 1.81 -1.72
N GLY A 193 -1.53 0.80 -0.98
CA GLY A 193 -1.13 -0.60 -1.19
C GLY A 193 -1.77 -1.20 -2.45
N ARG A 194 -3.04 -0.89 -2.75
CA ARG A 194 -3.71 -1.23 -4.01
C ARG A 194 -2.99 -0.55 -5.19
N GLU A 195 -2.72 0.74 -5.07
CA GLU A 195 -1.94 1.50 -6.06
C GLU A 195 -0.58 0.86 -6.33
N ALA A 196 0.14 0.45 -5.27
CA ALA A 196 1.42 -0.24 -5.38
C ALA A 196 1.32 -1.54 -6.19
N LEU A 197 0.28 -2.34 -5.96
CA LEU A 197 0.03 -3.55 -6.74
C LEU A 197 -0.46 -3.22 -8.16
N MET A 198 -1.22 -2.14 -8.35
CA MET A 198 -1.65 -1.65 -9.66
C MET A 198 -0.43 -1.28 -10.52
N GLU A 199 0.56 -0.61 -9.95
CA GLU A 199 1.83 -0.30 -10.61
C GLU A 199 2.58 -1.57 -11.04
N ALA A 200 2.72 -2.55 -10.15
CA ALA A 200 3.38 -3.82 -10.47
C ALA A 200 2.67 -4.59 -11.60
N GLN A 201 1.34 -4.50 -11.68
CA GLN A 201 0.51 -5.23 -12.62
C GLN A 201 0.39 -4.53 -13.98
N ARG A 202 0.06 -3.22 -13.99
CA ARG A 202 -0.24 -2.47 -15.23
C ARG A 202 0.98 -1.77 -15.81
N TYR A 203 1.91 -1.32 -14.94
CA TYR A 203 3.06 -0.50 -15.33
C TYR A 203 4.39 -1.10 -14.84
N PRO A 204 4.67 -2.37 -15.18
CA PRO A 204 5.74 -3.17 -14.58
C PRO A 204 7.15 -2.62 -14.80
N HIS A 205 7.30 -1.57 -15.61
CA HIS A 205 8.57 -0.93 -15.91
C HIS A 205 8.76 0.43 -15.22
N ASP A 206 7.76 0.90 -14.48
CA ASP A 206 7.81 2.25 -13.89
C ASP A 206 8.64 2.29 -12.61
N PHE A 207 8.67 1.20 -11.84
CA PHE A 207 9.37 1.13 -10.57
C PHE A 207 10.29 -0.09 -10.47
N ASP A 208 11.49 0.13 -9.89
CA ASP A 208 12.43 -0.96 -9.55
C ASP A 208 12.02 -1.66 -8.25
N GLY A 209 11.39 -0.93 -7.33
CA GLY A 209 10.99 -1.43 -6.03
C GLY A 209 9.64 -0.92 -5.57
N ILE A 210 8.86 -1.82 -4.98
CA ILE A 210 7.49 -1.52 -4.52
C ILE A 210 7.32 -2.02 -3.08
N VAL A 211 6.77 -1.16 -2.21
CA VAL A 211 6.26 -1.54 -0.89
C VAL A 211 4.74 -1.39 -0.91
N ALA A 212 4.02 -2.50 -0.79
CA ALA A 212 2.58 -2.56 -0.72
C ALA A 212 2.13 -2.93 0.69
N GLY A 213 1.65 -1.96 1.46
CA GLY A 213 1.14 -2.19 2.81
C GLY A 213 -0.36 -2.42 2.81
N SER A 214 -0.82 -3.46 3.53
CA SER A 214 -2.25 -3.74 3.74
C SER A 214 -3.11 -3.37 2.51
N PRO A 215 -2.82 -3.93 1.31
CA PRO A 215 -3.40 -3.46 0.06
C PRO A 215 -4.89 -3.75 -0.05
N ALA A 216 -5.69 -2.73 -0.32
CA ALA A 216 -7.10 -2.85 -0.66
C ALA A 216 -7.30 -3.39 -2.10
N ASN A 217 -6.57 -4.44 -2.46
CA ASN A 217 -6.38 -4.87 -3.84
C ASN A 217 -7.62 -5.49 -4.48
N TYR A 218 -8.44 -6.22 -3.72
CA TYR A 218 -9.73 -6.76 -4.21
C TYR A 218 -10.86 -5.82 -3.83
N TRP A 219 -10.83 -4.63 -4.38
CA TRP A 219 -11.69 -3.50 -4.02
C TRP A 219 -13.17 -3.83 -3.99
N THR A 220 -13.71 -4.43 -5.06
CA THR A 220 -15.14 -4.74 -5.19
C THR A 220 -15.64 -5.69 -4.11
N HIS A 221 -14.84 -6.68 -3.76
CA HIS A 221 -15.18 -7.69 -2.75
C HIS A 221 -14.93 -7.19 -1.33
N LEU A 222 -13.88 -6.39 -1.12
CA LEU A 222 -13.59 -5.74 0.15
C LEU A 222 -14.79 -4.91 0.62
N PHE A 223 -15.30 -4.03 -0.25
CA PHE A 223 -16.42 -3.16 0.10
C PHE A 223 -17.74 -3.93 0.24
N THR A 224 -17.88 -5.07 -0.42
CA THR A 224 -18.97 -6.01 -0.18
C THR A 224 -18.87 -6.61 1.24
N GLY A 225 -17.66 -6.94 1.68
CA GLY A 225 -17.36 -7.35 3.05
C GLY A 225 -17.73 -6.29 4.09
N PHE A 226 -17.42 -5.02 3.81
CA PHE A 226 -17.74 -3.91 4.71
C PHE A 226 -19.25 -3.79 4.97
N VAL A 227 -20.07 -3.87 3.91
CA VAL A 227 -21.54 -3.84 4.08
C VAL A 227 -22.07 -5.11 4.74
N TRP A 228 -21.42 -6.26 4.52
CA TRP A 228 -21.75 -7.50 5.22
C TRP A 228 -21.56 -7.36 6.73
N ASP A 229 -20.44 -6.83 7.18
CA ASP A 229 -20.10 -6.66 8.60
C ASP A 229 -21.02 -5.62 9.26
N GLN A 230 -21.27 -4.50 8.60
CA GLN A 230 -22.26 -3.49 9.02
C GLN A 230 -23.64 -4.12 9.26
N LYS A 231 -24.12 -4.96 8.33
CA LYS A 231 -25.42 -5.65 8.47
C LYS A 231 -25.40 -6.70 9.57
N ALA A 232 -24.28 -7.37 9.79
CA ALA A 232 -24.14 -8.35 10.87
C ALA A 232 -24.29 -7.67 12.24
N LEU A 233 -23.67 -6.52 12.44
CA LEU A 233 -23.77 -5.72 13.64
C LEU A 233 -25.18 -5.12 13.83
N ALA A 234 -25.74 -4.51 12.79
CA ALA A 234 -27.07 -3.92 12.82
C ALA A 234 -28.19 -4.95 13.12
N ALA A 235 -27.94 -6.23 12.89
CA ALA A 235 -28.88 -7.32 13.22
C ALA A 235 -28.90 -7.71 14.69
N THR A 236 -27.99 -7.21 15.54
CA THR A 236 -28.02 -7.44 16.99
C THR A 236 -29.13 -6.60 17.64
N ALA A 237 -29.65 -7.05 18.78
CA ALA A 237 -30.73 -6.32 19.50
C ALA A 237 -30.26 -4.93 19.98
N SER A 238 -28.95 -4.75 20.23
CA SER A 238 -28.34 -3.46 20.56
C SER A 238 -27.97 -2.63 19.33
N GLY A 239 -28.04 -3.21 18.14
CA GLY A 239 -27.56 -2.62 16.89
C GLY A 239 -26.02 -2.61 16.76
N ASP A 240 -25.29 -3.16 17.76
CA ASP A 240 -23.82 -3.12 17.77
C ASP A 240 -23.19 -3.99 18.87
N LEU A 241 -21.84 -4.02 18.89
CA LEU A 241 -21.00 -4.56 19.96
C LEU A 241 -20.35 -3.42 20.74
N SER A 242 -20.56 -3.41 22.05
CA SER A 242 -19.91 -2.43 22.93
C SER A 242 -18.44 -2.74 23.14
N GLN A 243 -17.65 -1.76 23.62
CA GLN A 243 -16.26 -1.99 24.02
C GLN A 243 -16.14 -3.14 25.06
N ALA A 244 -17.13 -3.31 25.94
CA ALA A 244 -17.16 -4.40 26.91
C ALA A 244 -17.32 -5.77 26.21
N ASP A 245 -18.15 -5.86 25.17
CA ASP A 245 -18.32 -7.07 24.36
C ASP A 245 -17.02 -7.40 23.61
N LEU A 246 -16.35 -6.40 23.02
CA LEU A 246 -15.06 -6.58 22.34
C LEU A 246 -13.97 -7.06 23.30
N ASN A 247 -13.93 -6.53 24.52
CA ASN A 247 -13.00 -7.01 25.55
C ASN A 247 -13.26 -8.49 25.91
N VAL A 248 -14.52 -8.92 25.95
CA VAL A 248 -14.87 -10.33 26.16
C VAL A 248 -14.34 -11.20 25.02
N VAL A 249 -14.52 -10.75 23.78
CA VAL A 249 -14.04 -11.47 22.58
C VAL A 249 -12.51 -11.59 22.63
N SER A 250 -11.76 -10.48 22.72
CA SER A 250 -10.30 -10.48 22.73
C SER A 250 -9.72 -11.31 23.89
N ASN A 251 -10.25 -11.13 25.12
CA ASN A 251 -9.76 -11.85 26.29
C ASN A 251 -9.98 -13.37 26.17
N ALA A 252 -11.11 -13.80 25.63
CA ALA A 252 -11.39 -15.22 25.44
C ALA A 252 -10.41 -15.85 24.43
N MET A 253 -10.08 -15.13 23.35
CA MET A 253 -9.13 -15.57 22.36
C MET A 253 -7.71 -15.64 22.89
N LEU A 254 -7.25 -14.60 23.57
CA LEU A 254 -5.93 -14.58 24.22
C LEU A 254 -5.79 -15.70 25.25
N ALA A 255 -6.79 -15.90 26.09
CA ALA A 255 -6.79 -16.97 27.10
C ALA A 255 -6.68 -18.37 26.48
N GLN A 256 -7.24 -18.57 25.29
CA GLN A 256 -7.19 -19.87 24.61
C GLN A 256 -5.89 -20.07 23.81
N CYS A 257 -5.38 -19.04 23.14
CA CYS A 257 -4.41 -19.21 22.06
C CYS A 257 -3.04 -18.56 22.30
N ALA A 258 -2.96 -17.51 23.14
CA ALA A 258 -1.68 -16.81 23.37
C ALA A 258 -0.63 -17.76 23.99
N GLY A 259 0.58 -17.74 23.44
CA GLY A 259 1.68 -18.61 23.85
C GLY A 259 1.63 -20.03 23.24
N HIS A 260 0.54 -20.41 22.57
CA HIS A 260 0.42 -21.66 21.80
C HIS A 260 0.64 -21.44 20.30
N ASP A 261 0.78 -20.19 19.90
CA ASP A 261 0.90 -19.69 18.51
C ASP A 261 2.34 -19.27 18.13
N GLY A 262 3.32 -19.68 18.94
CA GLY A 262 4.73 -19.33 18.80
C GLY A 262 5.14 -18.01 19.47
N GLY A 263 4.17 -17.18 19.88
CA GLY A 263 4.36 -15.95 20.66
C GLY A 263 4.52 -16.21 22.16
N LEU A 264 4.29 -15.17 22.96
CA LEU A 264 4.31 -15.24 24.41
C LEU A 264 2.88 -15.29 24.96
N SER A 265 2.69 -16.04 26.07
CA SER A 265 1.39 -16.04 26.77
C SER A 265 1.03 -14.69 27.40
N THR A 266 1.96 -13.75 27.46
CA THR A 266 1.77 -12.39 27.97
C THR A 266 1.50 -11.36 26.90
N ASP A 267 1.61 -11.74 25.61
CA ASP A 267 1.32 -10.82 24.49
C ASP A 267 -0.19 -10.51 24.46
N GLN A 268 -0.52 -9.28 24.13
CA GLN A 268 -1.92 -8.81 23.99
C GLN A 268 -2.41 -8.95 22.53
N PHE A 269 -1.86 -9.90 21.81
CA PHE A 269 -2.16 -10.24 20.43
C PHE A 269 -1.70 -11.66 20.14
N LEU A 270 -2.25 -12.26 19.12
CA LEU A 270 -1.78 -13.55 18.62
C LEU A 270 -0.64 -13.35 17.61
N ASN A 271 0.41 -14.15 17.78
CA ASN A 271 1.59 -14.10 16.92
C ASN A 271 1.35 -14.82 15.57
N ASN A 272 0.64 -15.93 15.59
CA ASN A 272 0.18 -16.66 14.40
C ASN A 272 -1.29 -17.07 14.56
N PRO A 273 -2.25 -16.19 14.21
CA PRO A 273 -3.67 -16.47 14.36
C PRO A 273 -4.19 -17.72 13.64
N ARG A 274 -3.50 -18.17 12.59
CA ARG A 274 -3.93 -19.32 11.78
C ARG A 274 -3.93 -20.66 12.56
N VAL A 275 -3.16 -20.77 13.62
CA VAL A 275 -3.13 -21.97 14.48
C VAL A 275 -4.17 -21.93 15.60
N CYS A 276 -4.84 -20.79 15.81
CA CYS A 276 -5.87 -20.65 16.83
C CYS A 276 -7.21 -21.20 16.35
N ARG A 277 -7.72 -22.22 17.04
CA ARG A 277 -9.03 -22.83 16.76
C ARG A 277 -10.08 -22.30 17.73
N PHE A 278 -10.33 -20.99 17.66
CA PHE A 278 -11.29 -20.32 18.52
C PHE A 278 -12.74 -20.64 18.11
N ASN A 279 -13.60 -20.95 19.09
CA ASN A 279 -15.03 -21.15 18.86
C ASN A 279 -15.86 -20.01 19.49
N PRO A 280 -16.42 -19.09 18.70
CA PRO A 280 -17.23 -18.00 19.22
C PRO A 280 -18.47 -18.41 20.03
N GLU A 281 -18.98 -19.64 19.85
CA GLU A 281 -20.13 -20.17 20.63
C GLU A 281 -19.83 -20.28 22.14
N THR A 282 -18.55 -20.24 22.52
CA THR A 282 -18.15 -20.28 23.94
C THR A 282 -18.16 -18.93 24.62
N LEU A 283 -18.39 -17.84 23.86
CA LEU A 283 -18.41 -16.48 24.40
C LEU A 283 -19.61 -16.26 25.35
N PRO A 284 -19.40 -15.64 26.52
CA PRO A 284 -20.48 -15.27 27.43
C PRO A 284 -21.22 -14.00 26.96
N LEU A 285 -21.66 -14.00 25.71
CA LEU A 285 -22.41 -12.92 25.06
C LEU A 285 -23.84 -13.37 24.72
N ALA A 286 -24.71 -12.42 24.41
CA ALA A 286 -26.03 -12.73 23.87
C ALA A 286 -25.91 -13.45 22.51
N ALA A 287 -26.85 -14.33 22.20
CA ALA A 287 -26.78 -15.18 21.01
C ALA A 287 -26.70 -14.40 19.68
N ASP A 288 -27.38 -13.27 19.58
CA ASP A 288 -27.34 -12.36 18.43
C ASP A 288 -25.96 -11.72 18.24
N LYS A 289 -25.27 -11.36 19.34
CA LYS A 289 -23.91 -10.84 19.33
C LYS A 289 -22.90 -11.92 18.92
N ILE A 290 -23.05 -13.15 19.42
CA ILE A 290 -22.25 -14.30 19.00
C ILE A 290 -22.39 -14.53 17.50
N GLU A 291 -23.61 -14.47 16.97
CA GLU A 291 -23.86 -14.64 15.55
C GLU A 291 -23.23 -13.51 14.70
N ALA A 292 -23.23 -12.26 15.17
CA ALA A 292 -22.54 -11.15 14.53
C ALA A 292 -21.02 -11.39 14.49
N VAL A 293 -20.40 -11.77 15.60
CA VAL A 293 -18.96 -12.11 15.66
C VAL A 293 -18.63 -13.25 14.70
N LYS A 294 -19.43 -14.31 14.63
CA LYS A 294 -19.25 -15.42 13.70
C LYS A 294 -19.29 -14.97 12.24
N LYS A 295 -20.25 -14.10 11.89
CA LYS A 295 -20.38 -13.56 10.53
C LYS A 295 -19.18 -12.72 10.12
N ILE A 296 -18.68 -11.87 11.03
CA ILE A 296 -17.50 -11.02 10.80
C ILE A 296 -16.25 -11.88 10.61
N PHE A 297 -16.05 -12.90 11.46
CA PHE A 297 -14.91 -13.80 11.30
C PHE A 297 -14.99 -14.67 10.04
N ALA A 298 -16.18 -15.02 9.59
CA ALA A 298 -16.35 -15.82 8.38
C ALA A 298 -16.24 -14.99 7.09
N GLY A 299 -16.65 -13.72 7.13
CA GLY A 299 -16.85 -12.90 5.94
C GLY A 299 -18.05 -13.33 5.08
N PRO A 300 -18.36 -12.60 4.00
CA PRO A 300 -19.42 -12.96 3.06
C PRO A 300 -19.05 -14.24 2.29
N PRO A 301 -19.86 -15.32 2.37
CA PRO A 301 -19.50 -16.64 1.86
C PRO A 301 -19.20 -16.62 0.35
N GLY A 302 -18.02 -17.15 -0.01
CA GLY A 302 -17.58 -17.27 -1.41
C GLY A 302 -17.21 -15.96 -2.10
N ILE A 303 -17.20 -14.83 -1.37
CA ILE A 303 -16.91 -13.51 -1.94
C ILE A 303 -15.61 -12.95 -1.35
N PHE A 304 -15.52 -12.81 -0.03
CA PHE A 304 -14.35 -12.22 0.61
C PHE A 304 -14.04 -12.91 1.93
N PRO A 305 -12.77 -13.15 2.26
CA PRO A 305 -12.42 -13.75 3.55
C PRO A 305 -12.75 -12.78 4.69
N GLY A 306 -13.28 -13.32 5.79
CA GLY A 306 -13.43 -12.57 7.03
C GLY A 306 -12.11 -12.33 7.74
N TYR A 307 -12.19 -11.85 8.96
CA TYR A 307 -11.02 -11.52 9.75
C TYR A 307 -10.53 -12.72 10.54
N ARG A 308 -9.22 -12.83 10.73
CA ARG A 308 -8.68 -13.81 11.66
C ARG A 308 -8.82 -13.32 13.09
N VAL A 309 -8.85 -14.27 13.98
CA VAL A 309 -8.90 -14.09 15.41
C VAL A 309 -7.55 -13.51 15.89
N GLY A 310 -7.44 -12.21 16.05
CA GLY A 310 -6.18 -11.52 16.37
C GLY A 310 -5.86 -11.46 17.85
N GLY A 311 -6.89 -11.54 18.69
CA GLY A 311 -6.77 -11.30 20.15
C GLY A 311 -6.69 -9.81 20.50
N ASP A 312 -6.69 -8.95 19.51
CA ASP A 312 -6.53 -7.49 19.64
C ASP A 312 -7.74 -6.69 19.11
N GLU A 313 -8.88 -7.35 18.88
CA GLU A 313 -10.12 -6.77 18.37
C GLU A 313 -10.63 -5.60 19.21
N ALA A 314 -10.41 -5.65 20.53
CA ALA A 314 -10.79 -4.58 21.46
C ALA A 314 -9.83 -3.38 21.47
N SER A 315 -8.71 -3.43 20.75
CA SER A 315 -7.71 -2.35 20.75
C SER A 315 -8.29 -1.05 20.21
N ASN A 316 -8.32 -0.03 21.08
CA ASN A 316 -8.83 1.29 20.78
C ASN A 316 -7.69 2.33 20.89
N PRO A 317 -7.50 3.23 19.92
CA PRO A 317 -8.37 3.50 18.75
C PRO A 317 -7.95 2.78 17.44
N ALA A 318 -7.53 1.54 17.47
CA ALA A 318 -6.85 0.93 16.33
C ALA A 318 -7.70 -0.06 15.51
N ASN A 319 -8.52 -0.93 16.17
CA ASN A 319 -9.16 -2.07 15.49
C ASN A 319 -10.70 -1.93 15.39
N TRP A 320 -11.46 -2.93 15.85
CA TRP A 320 -12.93 -2.96 15.74
C TRP A 320 -13.63 -1.71 16.24
N PRO A 321 -13.17 -1.04 17.35
CA PRO A 321 -13.81 0.20 17.80
C PRO A 321 -13.82 1.33 16.78
N VAL A 322 -12.88 1.35 15.83
CA VAL A 322 -12.78 2.39 14.79
C VAL A 322 -13.38 1.92 13.47
N TRP A 323 -13.14 0.67 13.12
CA TRP A 323 -13.50 0.17 11.79
C TRP A 323 -14.92 -0.38 11.72
N LEU A 324 -15.39 -1.02 12.78
CA LEU A 324 -16.67 -1.75 12.78
C LEU A 324 -17.74 -1.04 13.60
N THR A 325 -17.44 -0.69 14.87
CA THR A 325 -18.48 -0.37 15.85
C THR A 325 -18.69 1.13 16.09
N ASP A 326 -17.67 1.96 15.94
CA ASP A 326 -17.67 3.40 16.19
C ASP A 326 -18.68 3.89 17.27
N SER A 327 -18.35 3.65 18.52
CA SER A 327 -19.12 4.15 19.68
C SER A 327 -20.58 3.69 19.76
N GLY A 328 -20.90 2.52 19.20
CA GLY A 328 -22.23 1.92 19.27
C GLY A 328 -23.15 2.23 18.09
N ASN A 329 -22.59 2.68 16.96
CA ASN A 329 -23.31 2.85 15.72
C ASN A 329 -22.49 2.31 14.53
N PRO A 330 -22.72 1.07 14.06
CA PRO A 330 -21.95 0.47 12.99
C PRO A 330 -22.06 1.21 11.65
N ALA A 331 -23.09 2.05 11.46
CA ALA A 331 -23.19 2.92 10.30
C ALA A 331 -22.15 4.06 10.31
N LEU A 332 -21.56 4.36 11.48
CA LEU A 332 -20.50 5.36 11.63
C LEU A 332 -19.12 4.74 11.73
N GLY A 333 -18.98 3.42 11.87
CA GLY A 333 -17.72 2.72 11.73
C GLY A 333 -17.14 2.95 10.33
N LEU A 334 -15.82 2.99 10.20
CA LEU A 334 -15.19 3.31 8.91
C LEU A 334 -15.60 2.33 7.81
N GLN A 335 -15.78 1.05 8.10
CA GLN A 335 -16.27 0.09 7.12
C GLN A 335 -17.66 0.46 6.57
N GLY A 336 -18.60 0.83 7.46
CA GLY A 336 -19.94 1.28 7.07
C GLY A 336 -19.88 2.53 6.20
N LEU A 337 -19.11 3.54 6.62
CA LEU A 337 -18.95 4.78 5.84
C LEU A 337 -18.34 4.52 4.46
N PHE A 338 -17.29 3.71 4.38
CA PHE A 338 -16.67 3.35 3.11
C PHE A 338 -17.60 2.52 2.21
N GLY A 339 -18.23 1.48 2.76
CA GLY A 339 -19.16 0.62 2.03
C GLY A 339 -20.33 1.40 1.43
N ASP A 340 -20.95 2.27 2.23
CA ASP A 340 -22.05 3.11 1.81
C ASP A 340 -21.66 4.07 0.67
N ASN A 341 -20.52 4.76 0.82
CA ASN A 341 -20.02 5.69 -0.19
C ASN A 341 -19.68 4.98 -1.50
N TYR A 342 -19.00 3.82 -1.44
CA TYR A 342 -18.64 3.06 -2.61
C TYR A 342 -19.87 2.60 -3.41
N PHE A 343 -20.82 1.94 -2.76
CA PHE A 343 -22.00 1.44 -3.47
C PHE A 343 -22.89 2.57 -3.95
N LYS A 344 -23.11 3.59 -3.15
CA LYS A 344 -24.02 4.70 -3.48
C LYS A 344 -23.51 5.60 -4.60
N TYR A 345 -22.21 5.88 -4.65
CA TYR A 345 -21.69 6.91 -5.54
C TYR A 345 -20.86 6.36 -6.71
N ILE A 346 -20.20 5.22 -6.53
CA ILE A 346 -19.35 4.63 -7.57
C ILE A 346 -20.09 3.50 -8.30
N VAL A 347 -20.67 2.52 -7.57
CA VAL A 347 -21.34 1.38 -8.21
C VAL A 347 -22.72 1.76 -8.75
N PHE A 348 -23.53 2.47 -7.95
CA PHE A 348 -24.92 2.83 -8.27
C PHE A 348 -25.15 4.35 -8.24
N PRO A 349 -24.40 5.15 -9.04
CA PRO A 349 -24.53 6.60 -9.01
C PRO A 349 -25.98 7.03 -9.29
N ASN A 350 -26.49 7.98 -8.49
CA ASN A 350 -27.87 8.50 -8.55
C ASN A 350 -28.97 7.51 -8.17
N SER A 351 -28.65 6.39 -7.56
CA SER A 351 -29.65 5.45 -7.06
C SER A 351 -30.08 5.79 -5.64
N GLY A 352 -31.27 5.31 -5.27
CA GLY A 352 -31.69 5.27 -3.88
C GLY A 352 -31.05 4.14 -3.09
N TRP A 353 -29.84 3.70 -3.46
CA TRP A 353 -29.15 2.61 -2.80
C TRP A 353 -28.88 2.93 -1.32
N THR A 354 -29.18 1.96 -0.47
CA THR A 354 -28.89 1.98 0.96
C THR A 354 -28.48 0.57 1.40
N PRO A 355 -27.84 0.39 2.56
CA PRO A 355 -27.52 -0.94 3.11
C PRO A 355 -28.74 -1.86 3.23
N ASP A 356 -29.95 -1.32 3.41
CA ASP A 356 -31.19 -2.10 3.48
C ASP A 356 -31.53 -2.80 2.15
N THR A 357 -31.14 -2.19 1.03
CA THR A 357 -31.37 -2.75 -0.32
C THR A 357 -30.25 -3.69 -0.77
N PHE A 358 -29.22 -3.90 0.08
CA PHE A 358 -28.05 -4.68 -0.26
C PHE A 358 -28.34 -6.18 -0.35
N SER A 359 -28.02 -6.76 -1.50
CA SER A 359 -27.98 -8.20 -1.77
C SER A 359 -26.52 -8.59 -2.04
N ILE A 360 -25.94 -9.48 -1.22
CA ILE A 360 -24.52 -9.83 -1.31
C ILE A 360 -24.11 -10.23 -2.73
N ALA A 361 -24.76 -11.25 -3.29
CA ALA A 361 -24.40 -11.79 -4.59
C ALA A 361 -24.62 -10.78 -5.72
N ASP A 362 -25.77 -10.09 -5.73
CA ASP A 362 -26.09 -9.14 -6.78
C ASP A 362 -25.21 -7.90 -6.72
N ASN A 363 -24.98 -7.34 -5.52
CA ASN A 363 -24.16 -6.13 -5.39
C ASN A 363 -22.67 -6.42 -5.64
N ALA A 364 -22.13 -7.55 -5.20
CA ALA A 364 -20.78 -7.97 -5.55
C ALA A 364 -20.63 -8.13 -7.07
N HIS A 365 -21.56 -8.83 -7.72
CA HIS A 365 -21.54 -8.98 -9.17
C HIS A 365 -21.64 -7.63 -9.90
N GLN A 366 -22.53 -6.71 -9.47
CA GLN A 366 -22.62 -5.38 -10.07
C GLN A 366 -21.36 -4.55 -9.86
N ALA A 367 -20.73 -4.65 -8.69
CA ALA A 367 -19.44 -3.99 -8.42
C ALA A 367 -18.35 -4.51 -9.37
N ASP A 368 -18.24 -5.83 -9.53
CA ASP A 368 -17.26 -6.45 -10.43
C ASP A 368 -17.47 -6.02 -11.89
N VAL A 369 -18.71 -6.08 -12.38
CA VAL A 369 -19.03 -5.71 -13.76
C VAL A 369 -18.74 -4.24 -14.04
N ARG A 370 -19.08 -3.35 -13.11
CA ARG A 370 -19.00 -1.89 -13.34
C ARG A 370 -17.63 -1.31 -13.06
N THR A 371 -16.92 -1.83 -12.05
CA THR A 371 -15.71 -1.18 -11.54
C THR A 371 -14.52 -2.13 -11.39
N GLY A 372 -14.73 -3.45 -11.42
CA GLY A 372 -13.66 -4.41 -11.16
C GLY A 372 -12.45 -4.25 -12.08
N ALA A 373 -12.66 -4.04 -13.38
CA ALA A 373 -11.59 -3.81 -14.36
C ALA A 373 -10.80 -2.51 -14.12
N ILE A 374 -11.35 -1.57 -13.34
CA ILE A 374 -10.74 -0.27 -13.04
C ILE A 374 -10.07 -0.31 -11.67
N LEU A 375 -10.76 -0.81 -10.64
CA LEU A 375 -10.37 -0.65 -9.25
C LEU A 375 -9.65 -1.86 -8.65
N ASN A 376 -9.90 -3.09 -9.16
CA ASN A 376 -9.26 -4.29 -8.64
C ASN A 376 -7.81 -4.41 -9.12
N ALA A 377 -6.88 -4.57 -8.18
CA ALA A 377 -5.48 -4.88 -8.43
C ALA A 377 -5.19 -6.34 -8.05
N ILE A 378 -5.80 -7.27 -8.77
CA ILE A 378 -5.78 -8.72 -8.46
C ILE A 378 -5.14 -9.60 -9.54
N ASP A 379 -4.54 -9.01 -10.59
CA ASP A 379 -3.83 -9.82 -11.59
C ASP A 379 -2.61 -10.50 -10.94
N PRO A 380 -2.58 -11.84 -10.87
CA PRO A 380 -1.46 -12.55 -10.27
C PRO A 380 -0.25 -12.68 -11.20
N ASN A 381 -0.37 -12.24 -12.46
CA ASN A 381 0.71 -12.35 -13.42
C ASN A 381 1.74 -11.22 -13.28
N LEU A 382 2.57 -11.31 -12.27
CA LEU A 382 3.69 -10.39 -12.05
C LEU A 382 4.97 -10.76 -12.80
N ARG A 383 4.92 -11.67 -13.80
CA ARG A 383 6.09 -12.02 -14.62
C ARG A 383 6.75 -10.82 -15.31
N PRO A 384 6.00 -9.86 -15.92
CA PRO A 384 6.63 -8.68 -16.52
C PRO A 384 7.44 -7.86 -15.50
N PHE A 385 6.92 -7.66 -14.29
CA PHE A 385 7.61 -6.96 -13.21
C PHE A 385 8.86 -7.74 -12.73
N LYS A 386 8.76 -9.07 -12.53
CA LYS A 386 9.91 -9.93 -12.21
C LYS A 386 11.00 -9.85 -13.28
N LEU A 387 10.63 -9.91 -14.56
CA LEU A 387 11.57 -9.89 -15.70
C LEU A 387 12.25 -8.52 -15.87
N HIS A 388 11.57 -7.43 -15.51
CA HIS A 388 12.19 -6.11 -15.42
C HIS A 388 13.25 -6.02 -14.30
N GLY A 389 13.25 -6.96 -13.37
CA GLY A 389 14.14 -6.98 -12.22
C GLY A 389 13.51 -6.37 -10.96
N GLY A 390 12.23 -6.03 -11.01
CA GLY A 390 11.47 -5.42 -9.93
C GLY A 390 11.45 -6.26 -8.66
N LYS A 391 11.34 -5.60 -7.50
CA LYS A 391 11.23 -6.22 -6.17
C LYS A 391 10.01 -5.68 -5.44
N LEU A 392 9.21 -6.58 -4.89
CA LEU A 392 7.98 -6.29 -4.15
C LEU A 392 8.12 -6.76 -2.71
N ILE A 393 7.91 -5.88 -1.77
CA ILE A 393 7.65 -6.22 -0.36
C ILE A 393 6.22 -5.84 -0.04
N GLN A 394 5.42 -6.82 0.36
CA GLN A 394 4.08 -6.60 0.88
C GLN A 394 4.06 -6.88 2.37
N TYR A 395 3.29 -6.12 3.13
CA TYR A 395 3.05 -6.38 4.54
C TYR A 395 1.58 -6.16 4.89
N VAL A 396 1.10 -6.89 5.90
CA VAL A 396 -0.23 -6.70 6.47
C VAL A 396 -0.24 -7.08 7.95
N GLY A 397 -0.97 -6.32 8.76
CA GLY A 397 -1.18 -6.63 10.17
C GLY A 397 -2.15 -7.79 10.37
N TRP A 398 -1.86 -8.72 11.29
CA TRP A 398 -2.85 -9.71 11.68
C TRP A 398 -4.09 -9.12 12.36
N GLY A 399 -3.93 -7.96 13.02
CA GLY A 399 -5.02 -7.19 13.62
C GLY A 399 -5.67 -6.18 12.67
N ASP A 400 -5.37 -6.24 11.36
CA ASP A 400 -5.96 -5.32 10.39
C ASP A 400 -7.46 -5.60 10.20
N THR A 401 -8.29 -4.64 10.58
CA THR A 401 -9.76 -4.70 10.45
C THR A 401 -10.30 -3.92 9.26
N ALA A 402 -9.44 -3.24 8.51
CA ALA A 402 -9.81 -2.69 7.21
C ALA A 402 -9.61 -3.73 6.12
N ILE A 403 -8.42 -4.32 6.04
CA ILE A 403 -8.05 -5.28 5.01
C ILE A 403 -7.88 -6.66 5.66
N SER A 404 -8.67 -7.65 5.21
CA SER A 404 -8.51 -9.02 5.72
C SER A 404 -7.12 -9.57 5.38
N PRO A 405 -6.31 -9.95 6.39
CA PRO A 405 -4.98 -10.53 6.14
C PRO A 405 -5.01 -11.80 5.28
N GLU A 406 -6.11 -12.54 5.31
CA GLU A 406 -6.29 -13.72 4.45
C GLU A 406 -6.45 -13.35 2.97
N ASN A 407 -6.99 -12.17 2.64
CA ASN A 407 -7.04 -11.70 1.26
C ASN A 407 -5.63 -11.48 0.69
N ASP A 408 -4.72 -10.92 1.50
CA ASP A 408 -3.32 -10.72 1.12
C ASP A 408 -2.59 -12.05 0.90
N ILE A 409 -2.82 -13.01 1.77
CA ILE A 409 -2.30 -14.37 1.62
C ILE A 409 -2.85 -15.04 0.35
N ASN A 410 -4.15 -14.90 0.08
CA ASN A 410 -4.79 -15.44 -1.12
C ASN A 410 -4.17 -14.87 -2.40
N TYR A 411 -3.92 -13.56 -2.42
CA TYR A 411 -3.24 -12.92 -3.54
C TYR A 411 -1.80 -13.43 -3.69
N TYR A 412 -1.03 -13.52 -2.59
CA TYR A 412 0.32 -14.08 -2.62
C TYR A 412 0.35 -15.51 -3.16
N HIS A 413 -0.59 -16.36 -2.75
CA HIS A 413 -0.73 -17.73 -3.27
C HIS A 413 -1.12 -17.74 -4.76
N ALA A 414 -2.01 -16.85 -5.20
CA ALA A 414 -2.36 -16.73 -6.60
C ALA A 414 -1.14 -16.36 -7.46
N VAL A 415 -0.33 -15.39 -7.03
CA VAL A 415 0.95 -15.04 -7.67
C VAL A 415 1.90 -16.25 -7.68
N THR A 416 2.04 -16.94 -6.55
CA THR A 416 2.93 -18.11 -6.43
C THR A 416 2.57 -19.20 -7.43
N ARG A 417 1.28 -19.51 -7.60
CA ARG A 417 0.80 -20.47 -8.62
C ARG A 417 1.15 -20.04 -10.03
N VAL A 418 0.96 -18.76 -10.37
CA VAL A 418 1.23 -18.24 -11.71
C VAL A 418 2.74 -18.16 -12.01
N ILE A 419 3.55 -17.77 -11.04
CA ILE A 419 5.01 -17.60 -11.22
C ILE A 419 5.72 -18.96 -11.39
N GLY A 420 5.21 -20.04 -10.78
CA GLY A 420 5.79 -21.37 -10.91
C GLY A 420 6.26 -21.98 -9.59
N GLY A 421 5.86 -21.39 -8.46
CA GLY A 421 6.15 -21.92 -7.14
C GLY A 421 6.71 -20.89 -6.17
N HIS A 422 6.85 -21.32 -4.93
CA HIS A 422 7.23 -20.47 -3.81
C HIS A 422 8.67 -19.95 -3.93
N GLU A 423 9.61 -20.80 -4.37
CA GLU A 423 11.02 -20.41 -4.50
C GLU A 423 11.20 -19.34 -5.60
N ASP A 424 10.54 -19.54 -6.76
CA ASP A 424 10.56 -18.56 -7.85
C ASP A 424 9.93 -17.21 -7.46
N THR A 425 8.88 -17.26 -6.64
CA THR A 425 8.21 -16.06 -6.13
C THR A 425 9.10 -15.31 -5.15
N ARG A 426 9.76 -16.01 -4.25
CA ARG A 426 10.66 -15.40 -3.27
C ARG A 426 11.87 -14.67 -3.86
N GLU A 427 12.22 -14.88 -5.12
CA GLU A 427 13.28 -14.14 -5.81
C GLU A 427 12.95 -12.64 -5.99
N PHE A 428 11.65 -12.28 -6.00
CA PHE A 428 11.24 -10.90 -6.28
C PHE A 428 10.09 -10.40 -5.39
N TYR A 429 9.39 -11.27 -4.67
CA TYR A 429 8.24 -10.91 -3.85
C TYR A 429 8.34 -11.55 -2.45
N ARG A 430 8.22 -10.70 -1.41
CA ARG A 430 8.15 -11.08 0.01
C ARG A 430 6.87 -10.55 0.61
N LEU A 431 6.10 -11.43 1.29
CA LEU A 431 4.97 -11.05 2.13
C LEU A 431 5.38 -11.16 3.60
N PHE A 432 5.12 -10.12 4.39
CA PHE A 432 5.36 -10.10 5.83
C PHE A 432 4.04 -9.93 6.58
N MET A 433 3.70 -10.91 7.40
CA MET A 433 2.59 -10.83 8.33
C MET A 433 3.06 -10.18 9.62
N VAL A 434 2.35 -9.16 10.12
CA VAL A 434 2.78 -8.37 11.29
C VAL A 434 1.86 -8.64 12.48
N PRO A 435 2.32 -9.42 13.49
CA PRO A 435 1.51 -9.77 14.66
C PRO A 435 1.09 -8.54 15.49
N GLY A 436 -0.20 -8.43 15.80
CA GLY A 436 -0.76 -7.38 16.63
C GLY A 436 -0.65 -5.96 16.05
N MET A 437 -0.38 -5.84 14.75
CA MET A 437 -0.48 -4.56 14.06
C MET A 437 -1.87 -4.40 13.46
N ALA A 438 -2.45 -3.21 13.66
CA ALA A 438 -3.69 -2.80 13.04
C ALA A 438 -3.48 -2.29 11.60
N HIS A 439 -4.47 -1.61 11.02
CA HIS A 439 -4.42 -1.10 9.65
C HIS A 439 -3.30 -0.09 9.44
N CYS A 440 -2.31 -0.43 8.60
CA CYS A 440 -1.12 0.38 8.27
C CYS A 440 -0.17 0.69 9.44
N GLY A 441 -0.55 0.40 10.68
CA GLY A 441 0.21 0.71 11.89
C GLY A 441 -0.66 0.69 13.13
N GLY A 442 -0.11 1.03 14.29
CA GLY A 442 -0.82 0.95 15.58
C GLY A 442 -1.05 -0.49 16.04
N GLY A 443 -1.97 -0.67 17.01
CA GLY A 443 -2.20 -1.96 17.64
C GLY A 443 -1.19 -2.31 18.73
N PRO A 444 -1.40 -3.44 19.48
CA PRO A 444 -0.56 -3.80 20.61
C PRO A 444 0.79 -4.43 20.22
N GLY A 445 0.96 -4.88 18.97
CA GLY A 445 2.17 -5.52 18.46
C GLY A 445 3.28 -4.54 18.10
N ALA A 446 4.46 -5.10 17.72
CA ALA A 446 5.55 -4.31 17.16
C ALA A 446 5.15 -3.83 15.76
N ASN A 447 4.94 -2.53 15.60
CA ASN A 447 4.28 -1.93 14.45
C ASN A 447 5.08 -0.81 13.76
N ALA A 448 6.36 -0.61 14.13
CA ALA A 448 7.23 0.39 13.54
C ALA A 448 8.45 -0.28 12.91
N PHE A 449 8.55 -0.23 11.56
CA PHE A 449 9.63 -0.81 10.75
C PHE A 449 9.88 -0.01 9.46
N GLY A 450 9.68 1.30 9.51
CA GLY A 450 9.92 2.22 8.38
C GLY A 450 8.80 2.31 7.35
N GLN A 451 7.63 1.72 7.61
CA GLN A 451 6.48 1.73 6.69
C GLN A 451 5.68 3.03 6.70
N GLY A 452 5.96 3.96 7.60
CA GLY A 452 5.24 5.23 7.72
C GLY A 452 6.04 6.29 8.46
N ALA A 453 5.41 7.43 8.71
CA ALA A 453 6.04 8.60 9.32
C ALA A 453 6.52 8.39 10.77
N ASN A 454 6.09 7.34 11.43
CA ASN A 454 6.46 7.00 12.82
C ASN A 454 7.49 5.87 12.91
N GLY A 455 8.07 5.46 11.79
CA GLY A 455 9.14 4.49 11.75
C GLY A 455 10.35 4.95 12.56
N PRO A 456 11.22 4.03 13.04
CA PRO A 456 12.51 4.41 13.58
C PRO A 456 13.22 5.29 12.56
N ASN A 457 14.07 6.20 13.03
CA ASN A 457 14.92 6.96 12.10
C ASN A 457 16.00 5.99 11.61
N PRO A 458 15.81 5.32 10.49
CA PRO A 458 16.53 4.11 10.19
C PRO A 458 17.67 4.43 9.27
N ALA A 459 18.77 3.93 9.63
CA ALA A 459 19.90 3.80 8.72
C ALA A 459 20.11 2.33 8.30
N ASP A 460 19.33 1.36 8.85
CA ASP A 460 19.61 -0.07 8.68
C ASP A 460 18.47 -0.82 7.97
N ALA A 461 18.88 -1.67 7.01
CA ALA A 461 17.97 -2.57 6.31
C ALA A 461 17.42 -3.70 7.22
N ALA A 462 17.93 -3.83 8.44
CA ALA A 462 17.42 -4.80 9.40
C ALA A 462 16.11 -4.36 10.08
N ASP A 463 15.82 -3.06 10.13
CA ASP A 463 14.69 -2.50 10.85
C ASP A 463 13.85 -1.47 10.04
N ASP A 464 14.23 -1.24 8.77
CA ASP A 464 13.54 -0.32 7.87
C ASP A 464 13.20 -0.97 6.53
N ILE A 465 11.91 -1.05 6.22
CA ILE A 465 11.39 -1.75 5.04
C ILE A 465 11.84 -1.12 3.71
N LEU A 466 11.93 0.22 3.64
CA LEU A 466 12.39 0.91 2.43
C LEU A 466 13.89 0.68 2.22
N THR A 467 14.69 0.74 3.28
CA THR A 467 16.13 0.43 3.22
C THR A 467 16.37 -1.04 2.90
N ALA A 468 15.55 -1.95 3.44
CA ALA A 468 15.60 -3.37 3.10
C ALA A 468 15.31 -3.62 1.61
N LEU A 469 14.28 -2.96 1.06
CA LEU A 469 13.94 -3.01 -0.35
C LEU A 469 15.07 -2.43 -1.22
N ASP A 470 15.60 -1.28 -0.84
CA ASP A 470 16.71 -0.63 -1.55
C ASP A 470 17.95 -1.54 -1.59
N ARG A 471 18.30 -2.16 -0.47
CA ARG A 471 19.38 -3.14 -0.40
C ARG A 471 19.13 -4.36 -1.28
N TRP A 472 17.89 -4.81 -1.37
CA TRP A 472 17.53 -5.93 -2.25
C TRP A 472 17.75 -5.59 -3.72
N ILE A 473 17.39 -4.38 -4.14
CA ILE A 473 17.54 -3.90 -5.52
C ILE A 473 19.01 -3.63 -5.85
N GLU A 474 19.72 -2.89 -5.00
CA GLU A 474 21.08 -2.46 -5.26
C GLU A 474 22.11 -3.59 -5.13
N TYR A 475 21.95 -4.45 -4.12
CA TYR A 475 22.93 -5.47 -3.77
C TYR A 475 22.43 -6.90 -3.90
N ARG A 476 21.19 -7.10 -4.33
CA ARG A 476 20.52 -8.41 -4.45
C ARG A 476 20.46 -9.20 -3.13
N VAL A 477 20.43 -8.49 -2.01
CA VAL A 477 20.29 -9.06 -0.68
C VAL A 477 18.83 -8.93 -0.24
N ALA A 478 18.07 -10.02 -0.42
CA ALA A 478 16.66 -10.08 -0.02
C ALA A 478 16.53 -10.00 1.51
N PRO A 479 15.49 -9.33 2.05
CA PRO A 479 15.24 -9.36 3.49
C PRO A 479 14.69 -10.73 3.91
N ASP A 480 15.47 -11.47 4.70
CA ASP A 480 15.02 -12.73 5.32
C ASP A 480 14.33 -12.50 6.66
N GLN A 481 14.43 -11.27 7.18
CA GLN A 481 13.66 -10.77 8.31
C GLN A 481 13.76 -9.24 8.33
N ILE A 482 12.77 -8.58 8.95
CA ILE A 482 12.79 -7.15 9.31
C ILE A 482 12.44 -7.06 10.79
N VAL A 483 13.18 -6.27 11.58
CA VAL A 483 12.89 -6.10 13.00
C VAL A 483 11.90 -4.97 13.18
N ALA A 484 10.69 -5.30 13.61
CA ALA A 484 9.69 -4.31 14.00
C ALA A 484 9.86 -3.90 15.47
N THR A 485 9.62 -2.63 15.75
CA THR A 485 9.71 -2.03 17.09
C THR A 485 8.32 -1.63 17.58
N LYS A 486 8.02 -1.92 18.85
CA LYS A 486 6.96 -1.28 19.61
C LYS A 486 7.57 -0.20 20.48
N TYR A 487 7.15 1.03 20.27
CA TYR A 487 7.48 2.14 21.16
C TYR A 487 6.47 2.25 22.30
N VAL A 488 6.91 2.78 23.44
CA VAL A 488 6.00 3.11 24.53
C VAL A 488 4.99 4.14 24.02
N ASN A 489 3.68 3.84 24.14
CA ASN A 489 2.59 4.64 23.61
C ASN A 489 2.67 4.98 22.11
N ASP A 490 3.33 4.13 21.32
CA ASP A 490 3.62 4.36 19.90
C ASP A 490 4.39 5.67 19.60
N ASP A 491 5.11 6.19 20.59
CA ASP A 491 5.90 7.41 20.52
C ASP A 491 7.41 7.09 20.55
N PRO A 492 8.14 7.27 19.44
CA PRO A 492 9.58 7.01 19.40
C PRO A 492 10.40 7.76 20.45
N THR A 493 9.92 8.89 20.95
CA THR A 493 10.61 9.69 21.97
C THR A 493 10.54 9.10 23.37
N GLN A 494 9.60 8.16 23.60
CA GLN A 494 9.39 7.51 24.90
C GLN A 494 10.20 6.19 25.07
N GLY A 495 10.95 5.79 24.03
CA GLY A 495 11.79 4.61 24.06
C GLY A 495 11.08 3.33 23.60
N ILE A 496 11.87 2.26 23.52
CA ILE A 496 11.43 0.96 23.01
C ILE A 496 10.79 0.15 24.13
N ALA A 497 9.55 -0.31 23.92
CA ALA A 497 8.89 -1.27 24.78
C ALA A 497 9.36 -2.71 24.49
N PHE A 498 9.33 -3.12 23.22
CA PHE A 498 9.87 -4.41 22.77
C PHE A 498 10.07 -4.42 21.25
N GLN A 499 10.75 -5.46 20.76
CA GLN A 499 10.98 -5.71 19.34
C GLN A 499 10.60 -7.13 18.96
N ARG A 500 10.14 -7.34 17.72
CA ARG A 500 9.84 -8.64 17.13
C ARG A 500 10.43 -8.74 15.72
N PRO A 501 10.94 -9.90 15.31
CA PRO A 501 11.29 -10.12 13.92
C PRO A 501 10.00 -10.37 13.11
N LEU A 502 9.85 -9.67 11.99
CA LEU A 502 8.90 -9.99 10.95
C LEU A 502 9.55 -11.02 10.03
N CYS A 503 8.87 -12.14 9.82
CA CYS A 503 9.37 -13.25 9.00
C CYS A 503 8.65 -13.29 7.65
N PRO A 504 9.35 -13.61 6.55
CA PRO A 504 8.69 -13.77 5.26
C PRO A 504 7.72 -14.95 5.28
N PHE A 505 6.47 -14.71 4.92
CA PHE A 505 5.43 -15.75 4.83
C PHE A 505 5.89 -16.94 3.94
N PRO A 506 5.62 -18.21 4.32
CA PRO A 506 4.80 -18.68 5.43
C PRO A 506 5.51 -18.82 6.79
N GLN A 507 6.72 -18.28 6.93
CA GLN A 507 7.41 -18.28 8.22
C GLN A 507 6.74 -17.31 9.20
N PHE A 508 6.85 -17.61 10.48
CA PHE A 508 6.43 -16.75 11.59
C PHE A 508 7.49 -16.73 12.68
N ALA A 509 7.47 -15.69 13.51
CA ALA A 509 8.40 -15.57 14.64
C ALA A 509 8.03 -16.56 15.75
N LYS A 510 8.97 -17.37 16.23
CA LYS A 510 8.78 -18.28 17.37
C LYS A 510 9.76 -17.93 18.48
N TYR A 511 9.25 -17.76 19.71
CA TYR A 511 10.10 -17.57 20.87
C TYR A 511 10.97 -18.79 21.11
N LYS A 512 12.29 -18.57 21.34
CA LYS A 512 13.28 -19.63 21.52
C LYS A 512 13.21 -20.30 22.89
N GLY A 513 12.34 -19.82 23.80
CA GLY A 513 12.26 -20.29 25.18
C GLY A 513 13.36 -19.74 26.11
N THR A 514 14.27 -18.92 25.60
CA THR A 514 15.39 -18.30 26.34
C THR A 514 15.67 -16.89 25.82
N GLY A 515 16.28 -16.05 26.65
CA GLY A 515 16.61 -14.67 26.35
C GLY A 515 15.51 -13.69 26.78
N SER A 516 15.75 -12.38 26.58
CA SER A 516 14.77 -11.34 26.92
C SER A 516 13.55 -11.44 26.01
N THR A 517 12.36 -11.48 26.61
CA THR A 517 11.09 -11.45 25.87
C THR A 517 10.83 -10.12 25.16
N THR A 518 11.61 -9.08 25.44
CA THR A 518 11.52 -7.76 24.78
C THR A 518 12.46 -7.64 23.57
N SER A 519 13.35 -8.61 23.34
CA SER A 519 14.34 -8.57 22.27
C SER A 519 13.96 -9.45 21.09
N ALA A 520 13.99 -8.90 19.87
CA ALA A 520 13.82 -9.66 18.63
C ALA A 520 14.81 -10.84 18.51
N ALA A 521 16.02 -10.72 19.06
CA ALA A 521 17.02 -11.78 19.05
C ALA A 521 16.61 -13.06 19.80
N SER A 522 15.60 -12.98 20.67
CA SER A 522 15.05 -14.13 21.40
C SER A 522 14.03 -14.94 20.61
N PHE A 523 13.75 -14.55 19.38
CA PHE A 523 12.84 -15.22 18.45
C PHE A 523 13.58 -15.75 17.24
N ALA A 524 13.00 -16.72 16.56
CA ALA A 524 13.49 -17.26 15.30
C ALA A 524 12.36 -17.36 14.29
N CYS A 525 12.64 -17.11 13.02
CA CYS A 525 11.72 -17.38 11.93
C CYS A 525 11.66 -18.88 11.67
N VAL A 526 10.49 -19.46 11.85
CA VAL A 526 10.25 -20.89 11.64
C VAL A 526 9.11 -21.10 10.63
N ARG A 527 9.13 -22.22 9.91
CA ARG A 527 7.98 -22.64 9.07
C ARG A 527 6.96 -23.35 9.94
N PRO A 528 5.65 -23.27 9.60
CA PRO A 528 4.64 -24.12 10.21
C PRO A 528 5.03 -25.60 10.08
N ASP A 529 4.72 -26.41 11.09
CA ASP A 529 4.88 -27.86 11.03
C ASP A 529 3.97 -28.47 9.95
N HIS A 530 4.32 -29.66 9.45
CA HIS A 530 3.63 -30.30 8.32
C HIS A 530 2.13 -30.53 8.53
N ASP A 531 1.68 -30.63 9.79
CA ASP A 531 0.27 -30.87 10.14
C ASP A 531 -0.62 -29.62 10.01
N ASP A 532 -0.03 -28.43 10.00
CA ASP A 532 -0.78 -27.15 9.85
C ASP A 532 -1.09 -26.79 8.39
N ARG A 533 -0.67 -27.63 7.42
CA ARG A 533 -0.84 -27.40 5.97
C ARG A 533 -2.18 -27.87 5.39
N HIS A 534 -3.06 -28.43 6.19
CA HIS A 534 -4.35 -28.96 5.71
C HIS A 534 -5.32 -27.88 5.20
N ASP A 535 -5.13 -26.60 5.52
CA ASP A 535 -5.95 -25.52 4.97
C ASP A 535 -5.54 -25.09 3.54
N ASP A 536 -4.31 -25.45 3.08
CA ASP A 536 -3.82 -25.08 1.74
C ASP A 536 -4.29 -26.08 0.64
N ASP A 537 -4.84 -27.25 1.00
CA ASP A 537 -5.25 -28.30 0.04
C ASP A 537 -6.75 -28.25 -0.35
N HIS A 538 -7.60 -27.46 0.32
CA HIS A 538 -9.02 -27.35 -0.03
C HIS A 538 -9.27 -26.61 -1.37
N ASP A 539 -8.29 -25.88 -1.89
CA ASP A 539 -8.39 -25.22 -3.21
C ASP A 539 -8.24 -26.17 -4.41
N LYS A 540 -7.85 -27.44 -4.20
CA LYS A 540 -7.72 -28.42 -5.30
C LYS A 540 -9.05 -29.02 -5.74
N GLU A 541 -10.07 -29.00 -4.90
CA GLU A 541 -11.38 -29.57 -5.25
C GLU A 541 -12.33 -28.60 -5.97
N ALA A 542 -12.11 -27.27 -5.85
CA ALA A 542 -12.96 -26.27 -6.49
C ALA A 542 -12.66 -26.06 -7.99
N SER A 543 -11.53 -26.57 -8.51
CA SER A 543 -11.15 -26.39 -9.93
C SER A 543 -11.66 -27.48 -10.87
N ASN A 544 -12.40 -28.47 -10.36
CA ASN A 544 -12.95 -29.60 -11.14
C ASN A 544 -14.50 -29.64 -11.19
N ARG A 545 -15.17 -28.50 -10.99
CA ARG A 545 -16.61 -28.43 -11.25
C ARG A 545 -16.95 -27.24 -12.14
#